data_37a09240e0c477227e8e306cd6acacf7
#
_entry.id   37a09240e0c477227e8e306cd6acacf7
#
_cell.length_a   1.000
_cell.length_b   1.000
_cell.length_c   1.000
_cell.angle_alpha   90.00
_cell.angle_beta   90.00
_cell.angle_gamma   90.00
#
_symmetry.space_group_name_H-M   'P 1'
#
loop_
_entity.id
_entity.type
_entity.pdbx_description
1 polymer ?
#
loop_
_entity_poly.entity_id
_entity_poly.type
_entity_poly.pdbx_seq_one_letter_code
_entity_poly.pdbx_strand_id
1 'polypeptide(L)'
;MNMKKTGASLQEARLKRNLTRQELGSALSVPEQVIADWEYGLACPELTELKHMAVLFGCSITDLAGDSSGPDGLPADFCDLAVSPLLFGDNLEHTRGCVNGGISAEILRNRKFVGKPGRYGCAHEWYSMAEKRHFAPDTANEYLYFGAPYTRHAEGYRMHRSHECNAQYITNYGGIAGMGQKDLYFRAGTEYRFTAAVKASAETVLTVSLLGSDGSVYDSKTVTAHTGDYSEESLVLTSVREDWEGRLEITFDTAATVMIGAVSLMPCDHFHGMRKDVIARMKELGIRLLRWPGGNFAGEYNWKDGLLPRNMRAPLQSYLWLETQPHTDGYDFHEISTDDFVALCREIGAEPFITLNPTWNTPEESAQWVEYCNWDGNTVYGRRRAENGHPEP
;
A
#
# COMPACT_ATOMS: atom_id res chain seq x y z
N MET A 1 -24.91 11.69 -30.57
CA MET A 1 -25.03 11.52 -32.02
C MET A 1 -26.46 11.84 -32.44
N ASN A 2 -26.67 12.73 -33.41
CA ASN A 2 -28.00 13.10 -33.88
C ASN A 2 -28.45 12.09 -34.96
N MET A 3 -29.33 11.17 -34.63
CA MET A 3 -29.74 10.06 -35.49
C MET A 3 -30.18 10.50 -36.91
N LYS A 4 -30.90 11.62 -37.03
CA LYS A 4 -31.32 12.16 -38.33
C LYS A 4 -30.17 12.69 -39.20
N LYS A 5 -29.20 13.38 -38.55
CA LYS A 5 -28.01 13.88 -39.27
C LYS A 5 -27.11 12.69 -39.67
N THR A 6 -26.87 11.77 -38.77
CA THR A 6 -26.10 10.55 -39.03
C THR A 6 -26.70 9.76 -40.17
N GLY A 7 -28.04 9.56 -40.16
CA GLY A 7 -28.73 8.84 -41.22
C GLY A 7 -28.59 9.51 -42.60
N ALA A 8 -28.69 10.84 -42.64
CA ALA A 8 -28.49 11.59 -43.89
C ALA A 8 -27.03 11.45 -44.41
N SER A 9 -26.03 11.56 -43.53
CA SER A 9 -24.62 11.39 -43.90
C SER A 9 -24.31 9.97 -44.40
N LEU A 10 -24.87 8.95 -43.74
CA LEU A 10 -24.73 7.55 -44.18
C LEU A 10 -25.34 7.32 -45.56
N GLN A 11 -26.57 7.86 -45.82
CA GLN A 11 -27.20 7.76 -47.11
C GLN A 11 -26.37 8.47 -48.20
N GLU A 12 -25.88 9.66 -47.94
CA GLU A 12 -25.04 10.41 -48.88
C GLU A 12 -23.73 9.65 -49.19
N ALA A 13 -23.04 9.11 -48.18
CA ALA A 13 -21.80 8.35 -48.33
C ALA A 13 -22.04 7.09 -49.18
N ARG A 14 -23.12 6.37 -48.90
CA ARG A 14 -23.50 5.16 -49.67
C ARG A 14 -23.77 5.51 -51.13
N LEU A 15 -24.57 6.55 -51.38
CA LEU A 15 -24.92 6.98 -52.75
C LEU A 15 -23.69 7.46 -53.52
N LYS A 16 -22.74 8.14 -52.91
CA LYS A 16 -21.46 8.52 -53.53
C LYS A 16 -20.64 7.30 -53.98
N ARG A 17 -20.85 6.15 -53.38
CA ARG A 17 -20.21 4.89 -53.79
C ARG A 17 -21.06 4.00 -54.71
N ASN A 18 -22.24 4.55 -55.15
CA ASN A 18 -23.19 3.85 -55.98
C ASN A 18 -23.67 2.49 -55.43
N LEU A 19 -23.72 2.36 -54.11
CA LEU A 19 -24.19 1.15 -53.45
C LEU A 19 -25.69 1.20 -53.17
N THR A 20 -26.39 0.12 -53.40
CA THR A 20 -27.75 -0.10 -52.88
C THR A 20 -27.73 -0.39 -51.41
N ARG A 21 -28.85 -0.24 -50.69
CA ARG A 21 -28.99 -0.64 -49.30
C ARG A 21 -28.71 -2.13 -49.09
N GLN A 22 -29.17 -2.95 -50.04
CA GLN A 22 -28.95 -4.39 -50.04
C GLN A 22 -27.45 -4.77 -50.12
N GLU A 23 -26.70 -4.09 -51.00
CA GLU A 23 -25.25 -4.30 -51.14
C GLU A 23 -24.50 -3.87 -49.89
N LEU A 24 -24.88 -2.71 -49.31
CA LEU A 24 -24.29 -2.25 -48.06
C LEU A 24 -24.63 -3.20 -46.91
N GLY A 25 -25.88 -3.64 -46.79
CA GLY A 25 -26.31 -4.61 -45.80
C GLY A 25 -25.53 -5.92 -45.90
N SER A 26 -25.32 -6.43 -47.15
CA SER A 26 -24.52 -7.62 -47.41
C SER A 26 -23.05 -7.45 -46.97
N ALA A 27 -22.45 -6.29 -47.23
CA ALA A 27 -21.09 -5.96 -46.86
C ALA A 27 -20.88 -5.86 -45.30
N LEU A 28 -21.93 -5.43 -44.61
CA LEU A 28 -21.90 -5.32 -43.13
C LEU A 28 -22.53 -6.51 -42.42
N SER A 29 -23.03 -7.51 -43.15
CA SER A 29 -23.74 -8.67 -42.59
C SER A 29 -25.00 -8.28 -41.80
N VAL A 30 -25.71 -7.27 -42.23
CA VAL A 30 -26.98 -6.82 -41.63
C VAL A 30 -28.11 -6.80 -42.68
N PRO A 31 -29.37 -6.99 -42.27
CA PRO A 31 -30.51 -6.87 -43.18
C PRO A 31 -30.62 -5.48 -43.82
N GLU A 32 -31.12 -5.41 -45.09
CA GLU A 32 -31.38 -4.14 -45.77
C GLU A 32 -32.25 -3.19 -44.96
N GLN A 33 -33.21 -3.73 -44.21
CA GLN A 33 -34.09 -2.92 -43.36
C GLN A 33 -33.33 -2.15 -42.28
N VAL A 34 -32.29 -2.74 -41.71
CA VAL A 34 -31.44 -2.10 -40.71
C VAL A 34 -30.70 -0.91 -41.32
N ILE A 35 -30.21 -1.04 -42.55
CA ILE A 35 -29.61 0.10 -43.28
C ILE A 35 -30.64 1.20 -43.51
N ALA A 36 -31.86 0.84 -43.88
CA ALA A 36 -32.96 1.79 -44.07
C ALA A 36 -33.30 2.52 -42.76
N ASP A 37 -33.37 1.80 -41.66
CA ASP A 37 -33.67 2.36 -40.34
C ASP A 37 -32.57 3.36 -39.89
N TRP A 38 -31.30 3.06 -40.15
CA TRP A 38 -30.19 3.99 -39.90
C TRP A 38 -30.31 5.25 -40.76
N GLU A 39 -30.56 5.10 -42.09
CA GLU A 39 -30.64 6.24 -42.99
C GLU A 39 -31.86 7.15 -42.71
N TYR A 40 -32.95 6.56 -42.22
CA TYR A 40 -34.12 7.33 -41.81
C TYR A 40 -34.01 7.89 -40.38
N GLY A 41 -32.91 7.57 -39.66
CA GLY A 41 -32.70 8.02 -38.29
C GLY A 41 -33.68 7.42 -37.30
N LEU A 42 -34.17 6.20 -37.59
CA LEU A 42 -35.02 5.41 -36.72
C LEU A 42 -34.18 4.54 -35.72
N ALA A 43 -32.98 4.23 -36.13
CA ALA A 43 -31.98 3.55 -35.31
C ALA A 43 -30.60 4.17 -35.58
N CYS A 44 -29.62 3.84 -34.75
CA CYS A 44 -28.23 4.28 -34.88
C CYS A 44 -27.32 3.08 -35.06
N PRO A 45 -26.37 3.07 -36.02
CA PRO A 45 -25.36 2.03 -36.10
C PRO A 45 -24.45 2.09 -34.86
N GLU A 46 -23.97 0.93 -34.43
CA GLU A 46 -22.96 0.88 -33.39
C GLU A 46 -21.59 1.33 -33.91
N LEU A 47 -20.64 1.53 -33.01
CA LEU A 47 -19.31 2.02 -33.40
C LEU A 47 -18.58 1.05 -34.35
N THR A 48 -18.87 -0.24 -34.23
CA THR A 48 -18.29 -1.27 -35.09
C THR A 48 -18.76 -1.17 -36.54
N GLU A 49 -20.08 -0.94 -36.77
CA GLU A 49 -20.65 -0.73 -38.09
C GLU A 49 -20.15 0.58 -38.69
N LEU A 50 -20.08 1.66 -37.87
CA LEU A 50 -19.52 2.94 -38.30
C LEU A 50 -18.06 2.82 -38.75
N LYS A 51 -17.23 2.06 -38.05
CA LYS A 51 -15.84 1.76 -38.46
C LYS A 51 -15.77 1.02 -39.81
N HIS A 52 -16.59 0.00 -39.98
CA HIS A 52 -16.63 -0.76 -41.23
C HIS A 52 -17.10 0.11 -42.38
N MET A 53 -18.14 0.92 -42.17
CA MET A 53 -18.63 1.87 -43.17
C MET A 53 -17.62 2.96 -43.52
N ALA A 54 -16.89 3.49 -42.51
CA ALA A 54 -15.83 4.47 -42.72
C ALA A 54 -14.74 3.94 -43.65
N VAL A 55 -14.30 2.68 -43.43
CA VAL A 55 -13.34 1.99 -44.32
C VAL A 55 -13.93 1.77 -45.71
N LEU A 56 -15.16 1.27 -45.80
CA LEU A 56 -15.82 0.96 -47.07
C LEU A 56 -16.05 2.25 -47.92
N PHE A 57 -16.39 3.34 -47.27
CA PHE A 57 -16.66 4.62 -47.93
C PHE A 57 -15.39 5.46 -48.11
N GLY A 58 -14.28 5.13 -47.46
CA GLY A 58 -13.03 5.89 -47.50
C GLY A 58 -13.17 7.27 -46.87
N CYS A 59 -13.92 7.37 -45.79
CA CYS A 59 -14.17 8.61 -45.06
C CYS A 59 -13.92 8.43 -43.53
N SER A 60 -13.99 9.49 -42.77
CA SER A 60 -13.85 9.35 -41.30
C SER A 60 -15.19 8.95 -40.67
N ILE A 61 -15.12 8.38 -39.44
CA ILE A 61 -16.34 8.10 -38.65
C ILE A 61 -17.12 9.38 -38.37
N THR A 62 -16.42 10.51 -38.20
CA THR A 62 -17.00 11.83 -37.94
C THR A 62 -17.80 12.35 -39.14
N ASP A 63 -17.34 12.05 -40.36
CA ASP A 63 -18.12 12.38 -41.58
C ASP A 63 -19.44 11.61 -41.64
N LEU A 64 -19.43 10.36 -41.19
CA LEU A 64 -20.64 9.51 -41.12
C LEU A 64 -21.55 9.88 -39.95
N ALA A 65 -20.99 10.36 -38.85
CA ALA A 65 -21.78 10.79 -37.68
C ALA A 65 -22.58 12.08 -37.92
N GLY A 66 -22.32 12.79 -39.05
CA GLY A 66 -23.08 13.95 -39.44
C GLY A 66 -22.81 15.21 -38.64
N ASP A 67 -21.72 15.26 -37.92
CA ASP A 67 -21.30 16.43 -37.17
C ASP A 67 -20.05 17.05 -37.79
N SER A 68 -20.09 18.35 -38.02
CA SER A 68 -18.93 19.12 -38.42
C SER A 68 -17.89 19.06 -37.32
N SER A 69 -16.76 18.46 -37.64
CA SER A 69 -15.62 18.30 -36.76
C SER A 69 -15.14 19.60 -36.16
N GLY A 70 -14.94 19.61 -34.82
CA GLY A 70 -14.03 20.54 -34.19
C GLY A 70 -12.58 20.35 -34.72
N PRO A 71 -11.63 21.19 -34.32
CA PRO A 71 -10.27 21.20 -34.85
C PRO A 71 -9.52 19.86 -34.76
N ASP A 72 -10.00 18.89 -33.97
CA ASP A 72 -9.39 17.57 -33.75
C ASP A 72 -10.17 16.41 -34.42
N GLY A 73 -11.13 16.69 -35.28
CA GLY A 73 -11.91 15.67 -35.99
C GLY A 73 -12.96 14.95 -35.15
N LEU A 74 -13.21 15.40 -33.91
CA LEU A 74 -14.28 14.90 -33.04
C LEU A 74 -15.56 15.70 -33.21
N PRO A 75 -16.77 15.10 -33.02
CA PRO A 75 -18.02 15.87 -33.01
C PRO A 75 -17.93 17.07 -32.05
N ALA A 76 -18.47 18.23 -32.42
CA ALA A 76 -18.35 19.45 -31.62
C ALA A 76 -18.89 19.29 -30.19
N ASP A 77 -19.92 18.48 -30.01
CA ASP A 77 -20.48 18.10 -28.71
C ASP A 77 -19.61 17.10 -27.91
N PHE A 78 -18.67 16.43 -28.58
CA PHE A 78 -17.68 15.55 -27.92
C PHE A 78 -16.58 16.35 -27.20
N CYS A 79 -16.30 17.56 -27.69
CA CYS A 79 -15.28 18.43 -27.09
C CYS A 79 -15.77 19.13 -25.82
N ASP A 80 -17.11 19.20 -25.62
CA ASP A 80 -17.73 19.83 -24.45
C ASP A 80 -18.07 18.83 -23.32
N LEU A 81 -17.81 17.53 -23.51
CA LEU A 81 -17.98 16.55 -22.47
C LEU A 81 -16.83 16.68 -21.45
N ALA A 82 -17.16 17.27 -20.31
CA ALA A 82 -16.22 17.30 -19.19
C ALA A 82 -15.92 15.86 -18.75
N VAL A 83 -14.71 15.39 -19.01
CA VAL A 83 -14.23 14.13 -18.46
C VAL A 83 -14.00 14.34 -16.96
N SER A 84 -14.62 13.50 -16.12
CA SER A 84 -14.40 13.58 -14.69
C SER A 84 -12.90 13.41 -14.37
N PRO A 85 -12.30 14.32 -13.61
CA PRO A 85 -10.91 14.17 -13.19
C PRO A 85 -10.67 12.89 -12.36
N LEU A 86 -11.74 12.32 -11.76
CA LEU A 86 -11.67 11.07 -11.00
C LEU A 86 -11.48 9.82 -11.89
N LEU A 87 -11.58 9.97 -13.23
CA LEU A 87 -11.24 8.90 -14.16
C LEU A 87 -9.73 8.58 -14.13
N PHE A 88 -8.90 9.56 -13.77
CA PHE A 88 -7.45 9.43 -13.69
C PHE A 88 -7.04 9.19 -12.24
N GLY A 89 -7.17 7.94 -11.81
CA GLY A 89 -6.80 7.48 -10.48
C GLY A 89 -5.62 6.53 -10.52
N ASP A 90 -5.13 6.22 -9.34
CA ASP A 90 -4.06 5.25 -9.14
C ASP A 90 -4.43 4.26 -8.04
N ASN A 91 -3.66 3.18 -7.90
CA ASN A 91 -3.90 2.11 -6.93
C ASN A 91 -2.66 1.90 -6.06
N LEU A 92 -2.83 2.10 -4.76
CA LEU A 92 -1.84 1.79 -3.75
C LEU A 92 -2.17 0.44 -3.13
N GLU A 93 -1.37 -0.57 -3.43
CA GLU A 93 -1.58 -1.94 -2.95
C GLU A 93 -0.39 -2.41 -2.09
N HIS A 94 -0.67 -3.16 -1.02
CA HIS A 94 0.37 -3.69 -0.13
C HIS A 94 1.13 -4.88 -0.73
N THR A 95 1.41 -4.83 -2.04
CA THR A 95 2.11 -5.90 -2.77
C THR A 95 3.29 -5.35 -3.56
N ARG A 96 4.17 -6.23 -4.00
CA ARG A 96 5.27 -5.94 -4.94
C ARG A 96 6.17 -4.77 -4.56
N GLY A 97 6.38 -4.56 -3.27
CA GLY A 97 7.21 -3.47 -2.78
C GLY A 97 6.58 -2.07 -2.91
N CYS A 98 5.28 -1.97 -3.21
CA CYS A 98 4.61 -0.67 -3.32
C CYS A 98 4.57 0.06 -1.98
N VAL A 99 4.33 -0.65 -0.89
CA VAL A 99 4.36 -0.10 0.47
C VAL A 99 5.71 -0.36 1.11
N ASN A 100 6.06 -1.62 1.38
CA ASN A 100 7.34 -2.00 1.99
C ASN A 100 8.47 -1.87 0.97
N GLY A 101 9.42 -0.97 1.22
CA GLY A 101 10.48 -0.62 0.27
C GLY A 101 10.06 0.38 -0.83
N GLY A 102 8.78 0.80 -0.85
CA GLY A 102 8.24 1.83 -1.72
C GLY A 102 7.91 3.13 -0.97
N ILE A 103 6.61 3.35 -0.69
CA ILE A 103 6.16 4.58 0.00
C ILE A 103 6.48 4.59 1.50
N SER A 104 6.62 3.45 2.16
CA SER A 104 6.98 3.40 3.59
C SER A 104 8.35 4.04 3.82
N ALA A 105 8.44 4.86 4.88
CA ALA A 105 9.68 5.46 5.34
C ALA A 105 10.51 4.49 6.22
N GLU A 106 9.96 3.35 6.59
CA GLU A 106 10.65 2.32 7.35
C GLU A 106 11.79 1.73 6.51
N ILE A 107 13.02 1.79 7.05
CA ILE A 107 14.19 1.29 6.34
C ILE A 107 14.64 -0.10 6.80
N LEU A 108 14.10 -0.60 7.93
CA LEU A 108 14.39 -1.93 8.41
C LEU A 108 13.51 -2.98 7.74
N ARG A 109 14.15 -4.07 7.36
CA ARG A 109 13.48 -5.27 6.87
C ARG A 109 13.19 -6.19 8.04
N ASN A 110 12.09 -6.93 7.94
CA ASN A 110 11.66 -7.90 8.98
C ASN A 110 11.76 -7.35 10.42
N ARG A 111 11.26 -6.12 10.61
CA ARG A 111 11.35 -5.37 11.87
C ARG A 111 10.53 -5.95 13.02
N LYS A 112 9.68 -6.95 12.75
CA LYS A 112 8.84 -7.66 13.73
C LYS A 112 9.22 -9.14 13.86
N PHE A 113 10.38 -9.52 13.35
CA PHE A 113 11.00 -10.83 13.52
C PHE A 113 10.09 -12.01 13.12
N VAL A 114 9.34 -11.85 12.04
CA VAL A 114 8.46 -12.89 11.51
C VAL A 114 9.23 -13.96 10.75
N GLY A 115 8.57 -15.08 10.48
CA GLY A 115 9.14 -16.18 9.74
C GLY A 115 10.13 -17.03 10.57
N LYS A 116 10.73 -18.00 9.90
CA LYS A 116 11.66 -18.91 10.54
C LYS A 116 12.99 -18.22 10.83
N PRO A 117 13.50 -18.31 12.08
CA PRO A 117 14.83 -17.77 12.39
C PRO A 117 15.91 -18.48 11.59
N GLY A 118 17.00 -17.79 11.36
CA GLY A 118 18.19 -18.33 10.73
C GLY A 118 18.86 -19.44 11.58
N ARG A 119 19.96 -20.00 11.06
CA ARG A 119 20.65 -21.16 11.64
C ARG A 119 21.00 -21.03 13.11
N TYR A 120 21.15 -19.81 13.62
CA TYR A 120 21.59 -19.53 14.98
C TYR A 120 20.49 -18.93 15.86
N GLY A 121 19.25 -18.97 15.42
CA GLY A 121 18.13 -18.38 16.12
C GLY A 121 17.95 -16.87 15.90
N CYS A 122 18.84 -16.23 15.13
CA CYS A 122 18.67 -14.84 14.73
C CYS A 122 17.59 -14.74 13.66
N ALA A 123 16.72 -13.74 13.76
CA ALA A 123 15.65 -13.52 12.80
C ALA A 123 16.19 -13.33 11.37
N HIS A 124 15.42 -13.75 10.39
CA HIS A 124 15.73 -13.49 8.97
C HIS A 124 15.94 -11.99 8.74
N GLU A 125 16.86 -11.62 7.87
CA GLU A 125 17.34 -10.25 7.59
C GLU A 125 18.23 -9.63 8.68
N TRP A 126 18.39 -10.28 9.84
CA TRP A 126 19.23 -9.81 10.93
C TRP A 126 20.46 -10.71 11.09
N TYR A 127 21.57 -10.13 11.52
CA TYR A 127 22.77 -10.87 11.83
C TYR A 127 23.09 -10.80 13.32
N SER A 128 23.73 -11.87 13.81
CA SER A 128 24.21 -11.96 15.18
C SER A 128 25.55 -11.26 15.33
N MET A 129 25.71 -10.51 16.41
CA MET A 129 26.99 -9.96 16.89
C MET A 129 27.59 -10.76 18.01
N ALA A 130 26.95 -11.87 18.40
CA ALA A 130 27.40 -12.74 19.49
C ALA A 130 27.63 -14.14 18.96
N GLU A 131 28.25 -14.98 19.83
CA GLU A 131 28.37 -16.40 19.54
C GLU A 131 26.99 -17.06 19.38
N LYS A 132 26.95 -18.13 18.58
CA LYS A 132 25.74 -18.86 18.16
C LYS A 132 24.82 -19.28 19.33
N ARG A 133 25.38 -19.57 20.49
CA ARG A 133 24.64 -20.00 21.69
C ARG A 133 23.83 -18.88 22.36
N HIS A 134 24.05 -17.64 21.98
CA HIS A 134 23.40 -16.49 22.58
C HIS A 134 21.98 -16.23 22.08
N PHE A 135 21.61 -16.85 20.99
CA PHE A 135 20.29 -16.66 20.40
C PHE A 135 19.39 -17.87 20.62
N ALA A 136 18.17 -17.61 21.01
CA ALA A 136 17.12 -18.60 21.02
C ALA A 136 15.98 -18.13 20.12
N PRO A 137 15.38 -19.03 19.32
CA PRO A 137 14.15 -18.73 18.64
C PRO A 137 13.08 -18.48 19.70
N ASP A 138 12.35 -17.40 19.55
CA ASP A 138 11.20 -17.17 20.39
C ASP A 138 10.01 -17.90 19.80
N THR A 139 9.34 -18.67 20.63
CA THR A 139 8.10 -19.35 20.30
C THR A 139 6.89 -18.70 20.95
N ALA A 140 7.11 -17.66 21.77
CA ALA A 140 6.04 -16.96 22.46
C ALA A 140 5.56 -15.75 21.67
N ASN A 141 4.28 -15.72 21.37
CA ASN A 141 3.63 -14.61 20.67
C ASN A 141 2.97 -13.62 21.63
N GLU A 142 3.42 -13.56 22.85
CA GLU A 142 2.67 -12.95 23.95
C GLU A 142 2.80 -11.44 24.04
N TYR A 143 3.88 -10.89 23.56
CA TYR A 143 4.38 -9.60 23.99
C TYR A 143 4.05 -8.46 23.03
N LEU A 144 4.02 -8.72 21.74
CA LEU A 144 3.96 -7.62 20.79
C LEU A 144 2.63 -6.92 20.73
N TYR A 145 1.58 -7.63 21.08
CA TYR A 145 0.24 -7.08 21.00
C TYR A 145 -0.32 -6.64 22.34
N PHE A 146 0.47 -6.68 23.40
CA PHE A 146 0.09 -6.20 24.74
C PHE A 146 -1.33 -6.58 25.12
N GLY A 147 -1.74 -7.81 24.85
CA GLY A 147 -3.09 -8.26 25.07
C GLY A 147 -4.14 -7.62 24.16
N ALA A 148 -3.73 -6.99 23.08
CA ALA A 148 -4.65 -6.40 22.12
C ALA A 148 -5.71 -7.42 21.69
N PRO A 149 -7.00 -7.07 21.79
CA PRO A 149 -8.11 -7.99 21.56
C PRO A 149 -8.22 -8.49 20.11
N TYR A 150 -7.36 -8.03 19.25
CA TYR A 150 -7.38 -8.30 17.82
C TYR A 150 -6.90 -9.69 17.43
N THR A 151 -6.23 -10.40 18.33
CA THR A 151 -5.92 -11.83 18.13
C THR A 151 -7.17 -12.69 18.04
N ARG A 152 -8.33 -12.14 18.38
CA ARG A 152 -9.64 -12.83 18.34
C ARG A 152 -10.44 -12.57 17.08
N HIS A 153 -9.77 -12.07 16.07
CA HIS A 153 -10.49 -11.82 14.85
C HIS A 153 -11.28 -12.97 14.42
N ALA A 154 -12.38 -12.52 13.84
CA ALA A 154 -13.37 -13.37 13.28
C ALA A 154 -12.76 -14.70 12.85
N GLU A 155 -13.38 -15.78 13.21
CA GLU A 155 -12.83 -17.14 13.01
C GLU A 155 -12.33 -17.40 11.59
N GLY A 156 -12.87 -16.67 10.59
CA GLY A 156 -12.42 -16.71 9.21
C GLY A 156 -11.00 -16.19 8.96
N TYR A 157 -10.47 -15.30 9.80
CA TYR A 157 -9.11 -14.78 9.64
C TYR A 157 -8.02 -15.71 10.15
N ARG A 158 -8.34 -16.71 10.91
CA ARG A 158 -7.35 -17.64 11.48
C ARG A 158 -6.45 -18.28 10.44
N MET A 159 -6.93 -18.43 9.23
CA MET A 159 -6.16 -19.04 8.15
C MET A 159 -5.08 -18.13 7.58
N HIS A 160 -5.21 -16.82 7.74
CA HIS A 160 -4.33 -15.83 7.11
C HIS A 160 -3.53 -15.02 8.11
N ARG A 161 -3.76 -15.20 9.40
CA ARG A 161 -2.98 -14.53 10.42
C ARG A 161 -1.80 -15.38 10.83
N SER A 162 -0.63 -14.81 10.63
CA SER A 162 0.51 -15.28 11.36
C SER A 162 0.42 -14.77 12.80
N HIS A 163 0.39 -15.71 13.72
CA HIS A 163 0.64 -15.42 15.13
C HIS A 163 2.15 -15.42 15.43
N GLU A 164 2.98 -15.55 14.42
CA GLU A 164 4.42 -15.67 14.51
C GLU A 164 5.10 -14.31 14.53
N CYS A 165 4.58 -13.39 15.31
CA CYS A 165 5.29 -12.16 15.59
C CYS A 165 6.18 -12.40 16.80
N ASN A 166 7.42 -12.62 16.53
CA ASN A 166 8.38 -13.07 17.53
C ASN A 166 9.20 -11.90 18.07
N ALA A 167 9.52 -11.90 19.36
CA ALA A 167 10.65 -11.13 19.85
C ALA A 167 11.94 -11.89 19.58
N GLN A 168 13.00 -11.16 19.39
CA GLN A 168 14.32 -11.75 19.37
C GLN A 168 14.85 -11.84 20.79
N TYR A 169 15.09 -13.05 21.27
CA TYR A 169 15.75 -13.33 22.56
C TYR A 169 17.25 -13.43 22.35
N ILE A 170 18.00 -12.68 23.13
CA ILE A 170 19.47 -12.68 23.12
C ILE A 170 19.95 -12.85 24.55
N THR A 171 20.52 -14.02 24.86
CA THR A 171 21.11 -14.28 26.17
C THR A 171 22.62 -14.05 26.12
N ASN A 172 23.10 -13.08 26.88
CA ASN A 172 24.51 -12.80 27.02
C ASN A 172 25.11 -13.59 28.19
N TYR A 173 26.09 -14.45 27.92
CA TYR A 173 26.83 -15.20 28.90
C TYR A 173 28.18 -14.55 29.28
N GLY A 174 28.46 -13.37 28.77
CA GLY A 174 29.64 -12.56 28.97
C GLY A 174 30.23 -12.03 27.66
N GLY A 175 30.85 -10.87 27.72
CA GLY A 175 31.32 -10.14 26.56
C GLY A 175 30.22 -9.28 25.94
N ILE A 176 30.37 -8.92 24.66
CA ILE A 176 29.39 -8.12 23.92
C ILE A 176 28.46 -9.08 23.18
N ALA A 177 27.16 -8.91 23.37
CA ALA A 177 26.12 -9.57 22.61
C ALA A 177 25.25 -8.53 21.90
N GLY A 178 24.56 -8.94 20.85
CA GLY A 178 23.69 -8.05 20.11
C GLY A 178 23.31 -8.59 18.74
N MET A 179 22.58 -7.78 18.03
CA MET A 179 22.13 -8.05 16.67
C MET A 179 22.22 -6.78 15.82
N GLY A 180 22.27 -6.97 14.50
CA GLY A 180 22.30 -5.85 13.57
C GLY A 180 21.61 -6.18 12.26
N GLN A 181 21.40 -5.14 11.48
CA GLN A 181 20.94 -5.24 10.10
C GLN A 181 21.87 -4.40 9.22
N LYS A 182 22.22 -4.93 8.07
CA LYS A 182 23.12 -4.31 7.10
C LYS A 182 22.37 -3.94 5.81
N ASP A 183 23.12 -3.35 4.90
CA ASP A 183 22.62 -2.92 3.59
C ASP A 183 21.45 -1.92 3.74
N LEU A 184 21.63 -0.97 4.67
CA LEU A 184 20.70 0.12 4.93
C LEU A 184 21.19 1.40 4.24
N TYR A 185 20.28 2.07 3.55
CA TYR A 185 20.58 3.36 2.94
C TYR A 185 20.44 4.50 3.94
N PHE A 186 21.54 5.22 4.18
CA PHE A 186 21.55 6.44 4.96
C PHE A 186 21.82 7.66 4.10
N ARG A 187 21.10 8.75 4.37
CA ARG A 187 21.35 10.07 3.76
C ARG A 187 22.22 10.92 4.67
N ALA A 188 23.15 11.64 4.10
CA ALA A 188 24.01 12.56 4.84
C ALA A 188 23.19 13.62 5.62
N GLY A 189 23.54 13.85 6.88
CA GLY A 189 22.90 14.84 7.75
C GLY A 189 21.45 14.53 8.14
N THR A 190 20.98 13.31 7.87
CA THR A 190 19.59 12.91 8.20
C THR A 190 19.51 12.34 9.60
N GLU A 191 18.53 12.80 10.34
CA GLU A 191 18.14 12.25 11.62
C GLU A 191 17.19 11.08 11.42
N TYR A 192 17.46 9.97 12.08
CA TYR A 192 16.66 8.75 12.09
C TYR A 192 16.13 8.49 13.49
N ARG A 193 14.84 8.32 13.60
CA ARG A 193 14.20 7.87 14.85
C ARG A 193 14.25 6.36 14.92
N PHE A 194 14.94 5.87 15.93
CA PHE A 194 14.89 4.47 16.34
C PHE A 194 13.81 4.30 17.41
N THR A 195 13.00 3.25 17.30
CA THR A 195 12.12 2.78 18.37
C THR A 195 12.22 1.27 18.47
N ALA A 196 12.11 0.73 19.69
CA ALA A 196 12.05 -0.71 19.90
C ALA A 196 11.21 -1.03 21.13
N ALA A 197 10.40 -2.08 21.06
CA ALA A 197 9.78 -2.69 22.23
C ALA A 197 10.80 -3.63 22.88
N VAL A 198 11.23 -3.33 24.10
CA VAL A 198 12.30 -4.09 24.78
C VAL A 198 11.92 -4.44 26.21
N LYS A 199 12.45 -5.56 26.68
CA LYS A 199 12.53 -5.93 28.11
C LYS A 199 13.78 -6.80 28.36
N ALA A 200 14.16 -6.97 29.62
CA ALA A 200 15.31 -7.78 29.97
C ALA A 200 15.10 -8.55 31.29
N SER A 201 15.85 -9.61 31.47
CA SER A 201 15.86 -10.38 32.72
C SER A 201 16.56 -9.66 33.88
N ALA A 202 17.38 -8.65 33.57
CA ALA A 202 17.99 -7.71 34.51
C ALA A 202 18.10 -6.36 33.77
N GLU A 203 18.08 -5.26 34.51
CA GLU A 203 18.22 -3.91 33.90
C GLU A 203 19.47 -3.85 33.03
N THR A 204 19.31 -3.54 31.75
CA THR A 204 20.35 -3.66 30.73
C THR A 204 20.38 -2.43 29.85
N VAL A 205 21.55 -1.83 29.72
CA VAL A 205 21.77 -0.71 28.79
C VAL A 205 22.05 -1.29 27.40
N LEU A 206 21.23 -0.90 26.43
CA LEU A 206 21.40 -1.23 25.01
C LEU A 206 22.06 -0.05 24.31
N THR A 207 23.16 -0.32 23.63
CA THR A 207 23.81 0.64 22.74
C THR A 207 23.26 0.45 21.32
N VAL A 208 22.71 1.51 20.76
CA VAL A 208 22.17 1.53 19.40
C VAL A 208 23.07 2.41 18.55
N SER A 209 23.62 1.86 17.48
CA SER A 209 24.62 2.54 16.66
C SER A 209 24.26 2.50 15.18
N LEU A 210 24.43 3.64 14.47
CA LEU A 210 24.52 3.69 13.03
C LEU A 210 25.99 3.59 12.62
N LEU A 211 26.29 2.67 11.73
CA LEU A 211 27.64 2.44 11.24
C LEU A 211 27.67 2.50 9.72
N GLY A 212 28.81 2.92 9.21
CA GLY A 212 29.11 2.85 7.78
C GLY A 212 29.48 1.44 7.32
N SER A 213 29.49 1.27 6.01
CA SER A 213 29.98 0.06 5.33
C SER A 213 31.42 -0.29 5.73
N ASP A 214 32.24 0.74 6.01
CA ASP A 214 33.62 0.62 6.48
C ASP A 214 33.75 0.33 7.98
N GLY A 215 32.64 0.24 8.72
CA GLY A 215 32.60 0.02 10.16
C GLY A 215 32.78 1.29 10.99
N SER A 216 32.91 2.47 10.38
CA SER A 216 32.97 3.74 11.13
C SER A 216 31.63 4.03 11.79
N VAL A 217 31.65 4.45 13.05
CA VAL A 217 30.44 4.85 13.78
C VAL A 217 29.99 6.23 13.34
N TYR A 218 28.76 6.35 12.87
CA TYR A 218 28.16 7.65 12.50
C TYR A 218 27.54 8.33 13.71
N ASP A 219 26.76 7.57 14.49
CA ASP A 219 26.18 8.02 15.74
C ASP A 219 25.90 6.78 16.64
N SER A 220 25.94 6.98 17.94
CA SER A 220 25.69 5.92 18.92
C SER A 220 25.06 6.49 20.16
N LYS A 221 23.94 5.91 20.60
CA LYS A 221 23.20 6.31 21.79
C LYS A 221 22.68 5.08 22.53
N THR A 222 22.20 5.30 23.74
CA THR A 222 21.74 4.21 24.60
C THR A 222 20.28 4.34 24.97
N VAL A 223 19.63 3.19 25.14
CA VAL A 223 18.33 3.03 25.81
C VAL A 223 18.45 1.95 26.89
N THR A 224 17.50 1.90 27.81
CA THR A 224 17.54 0.89 28.90
C THR A 224 16.40 -0.10 28.72
N ALA A 225 16.74 -1.38 28.66
CA ALA A 225 15.76 -2.47 28.74
C ALA A 225 15.53 -2.82 30.20
N HIS A 226 14.30 -2.58 30.68
CA HIS A 226 13.91 -2.84 32.06
C HIS A 226 13.42 -4.27 32.26
N THR A 227 13.32 -4.68 33.53
CA THR A 227 12.64 -5.92 33.90
C THR A 227 11.13 -5.75 33.92
N GLY A 228 10.40 -6.86 33.73
CA GLY A 228 8.94 -6.85 33.77
C GLY A 228 8.31 -6.85 32.38
N ASP A 229 7.41 -5.93 32.11
CA ASP A 229 6.71 -5.83 30.84
C ASP A 229 7.57 -5.11 29.78
N TYR A 230 7.19 -5.29 28.51
CA TYR A 230 7.82 -4.53 27.43
C TYR A 230 7.56 -3.04 27.57
N SER A 231 8.64 -2.25 27.42
CA SER A 231 8.57 -0.80 27.22
C SER A 231 8.95 -0.45 25.79
N GLU A 232 8.36 0.60 25.24
CA GLU A 232 8.80 1.17 23.97
C GLU A 232 9.85 2.25 24.25
N GLU A 233 11.07 1.97 23.82
CA GLU A 233 12.20 2.89 23.94
C GLU A 233 12.42 3.63 22.62
N SER A 234 12.86 4.88 22.68
CA SER A 234 13.09 5.72 21.51
C SER A 234 14.31 6.61 21.66
N LEU A 235 15.04 6.74 20.56
CA LEU A 235 16.12 7.71 20.43
C LEU A 235 16.25 8.21 19.00
N VAL A 236 17.02 9.27 18.79
CA VAL A 236 17.30 9.82 17.45
C VAL A 236 18.81 9.68 17.19
N LEU A 237 19.14 9.12 16.05
CA LEU A 237 20.52 8.95 15.54
C LEU A 237 20.69 9.77 14.27
N THR A 238 21.89 10.29 14.04
CA THR A 238 22.20 11.10 12.86
C THR A 238 23.23 10.41 11.97
N SER A 239 22.94 10.25 10.68
CA SER A 239 23.96 9.82 9.74
C SER A 239 24.80 11.00 9.29
N VAL A 240 26.13 10.89 9.43
CA VAL A 240 27.06 11.96 9.07
C VAL A 240 27.40 11.99 7.59
N ARG A 241 27.11 10.92 6.85
CA ARG A 241 27.35 10.85 5.39
C ARG A 241 26.34 9.94 4.70
N GLU A 242 26.30 10.03 3.37
CA GLU A 242 25.53 9.12 2.53
C GLU A 242 26.22 7.75 2.47
N ASP A 243 25.45 6.69 2.67
CA ASP A 243 25.92 5.31 2.59
C ASP A 243 24.79 4.38 2.13
N TRP A 244 25.07 3.52 1.16
CA TRP A 244 24.14 2.54 0.61
C TRP A 244 24.23 1.18 1.29
N GLU A 245 25.28 0.94 2.07
CA GLU A 245 25.58 -0.32 2.75
C GLU A 245 25.76 -0.10 4.26
N GLY A 246 25.09 0.91 4.80
CA GLY A 246 25.12 1.21 6.22
C GLY A 246 24.53 0.10 7.08
N ARG A 247 24.75 0.21 8.39
CA ARG A 247 24.30 -0.80 9.37
C ARG A 247 23.64 -0.15 10.57
N LEU A 248 22.65 -0.85 11.12
CA LEU A 248 22.15 -0.62 12.48
C LEU A 248 22.65 -1.77 13.37
N GLU A 249 23.20 -1.43 14.52
CA GLU A 249 23.58 -2.42 15.53
C GLU A 249 22.96 -2.08 16.88
N ILE A 250 22.48 -3.10 17.57
CA ILE A 250 21.93 -3.05 18.93
C ILE A 250 22.76 -4.02 19.77
N THR A 251 23.55 -3.49 20.71
CA THR A 251 24.50 -4.28 21.50
C THR A 251 24.37 -4.03 22.99
N PHE A 252 24.80 -4.99 23.80
CA PHE A 252 24.88 -4.86 25.25
C PHE A 252 25.97 -5.80 25.81
N ASP A 253 26.47 -5.49 27.00
CA ASP A 253 27.53 -6.24 27.67
C ASP A 253 27.09 -6.88 29.02
N THR A 254 25.88 -6.53 29.48
CA THR A 254 25.31 -7.10 30.71
C THR A 254 25.02 -8.59 30.55
N ALA A 255 25.38 -9.39 31.52
CA ALA A 255 25.04 -10.82 31.57
C ALA A 255 23.54 -10.99 31.90
N ALA A 256 22.70 -10.87 30.88
CA ALA A 256 21.26 -10.91 30.94
C ALA A 256 20.66 -11.50 29.66
N THR A 257 19.39 -11.83 29.71
CA THR A 257 18.59 -12.09 28.51
C THR A 257 17.82 -10.84 28.16
N VAL A 258 18.08 -10.29 26.98
CA VAL A 258 17.33 -9.18 26.40
C VAL A 258 16.33 -9.72 25.38
N MET A 259 15.12 -9.21 25.43
CA MET A 259 14.05 -9.52 24.50
C MET A 259 13.72 -8.24 23.72
N ILE A 260 13.89 -8.30 22.41
CA ILE A 260 13.64 -7.17 21.49
C ILE A 260 12.44 -7.55 20.65
N GLY A 261 11.35 -6.80 20.78
CA GLY A 261 10.15 -6.91 19.96
C GLY A 261 10.23 -6.08 18.69
N ALA A 262 9.15 -5.44 18.30
CA ALA A 262 9.13 -4.61 17.10
C ALA A 262 10.19 -3.50 17.16
N VAL A 263 10.98 -3.40 16.11
CA VAL A 263 12.01 -2.36 15.93
C VAL A 263 11.60 -1.47 14.76
N SER A 264 11.95 -0.20 14.79
CA SER A 264 11.74 0.74 13.70
C SER A 264 12.93 1.68 13.58
N LEU A 265 13.29 2.01 12.35
CA LEU A 265 14.28 3.06 12.04
C LEU A 265 13.78 3.85 10.84
N MET A 266 13.31 5.06 11.07
CA MET A 266 12.77 5.93 10.04
C MET A 266 13.43 7.30 10.05
N PRO A 267 13.65 7.94 8.89
CA PRO A 267 13.97 9.36 8.85
C PRO A 267 12.95 10.17 9.65
N CYS A 268 13.38 11.14 10.45
CA CYS A 268 12.48 11.99 11.22
C CYS A 268 11.59 12.90 10.35
N ASP A 269 11.97 13.11 9.11
CA ASP A 269 11.25 13.94 8.13
C ASP A 269 10.16 13.20 7.33
N HIS A 270 9.67 12.07 7.81
CA HIS A 270 8.57 11.33 7.19
C HIS A 270 7.21 12.03 7.37
N PHE A 271 6.22 11.65 6.56
CA PHE A 271 4.82 12.03 6.68
C PHE A 271 3.99 10.79 7.06
N HIS A 272 3.50 10.71 8.27
CA HIS A 272 2.75 9.53 8.78
C HIS A 272 3.44 8.18 8.51
N GLY A 273 4.78 8.14 8.62
CA GLY A 273 5.58 6.96 8.29
C GLY A 273 5.74 6.70 6.79
N MET A 274 5.39 7.66 5.95
CA MET A 274 5.56 7.60 4.50
C MET A 274 6.65 8.58 4.04
N ARG A 275 7.31 8.24 2.96
CA ARG A 275 8.39 9.00 2.34
C ARG A 275 7.87 10.26 1.68
N LYS A 276 8.35 11.43 2.13
CA LYS A 276 7.98 12.73 1.55
C LYS A 276 8.40 12.90 0.10
N ASP A 277 9.52 12.33 -0.31
CA ASP A 277 9.98 12.39 -1.70
C ASP A 277 9.02 11.64 -2.65
N VAL A 278 8.48 10.51 -2.23
CA VAL A 278 7.46 9.76 -2.98
C VAL A 278 6.16 10.56 -3.05
N ILE A 279 5.70 11.10 -1.92
CA ILE A 279 4.49 11.93 -1.85
C ILE A 279 4.61 13.16 -2.76
N ALA A 280 5.79 13.80 -2.81
CA ALA A 280 6.04 14.91 -3.72
C ALA A 280 5.84 14.51 -5.20
N ARG A 281 6.31 13.31 -5.59
CA ARG A 281 6.08 12.79 -6.96
C ARG A 281 4.62 12.47 -7.23
N MET A 282 3.90 11.93 -6.25
CA MET A 282 2.45 11.70 -6.38
C MET A 282 1.68 13.01 -6.60
N LYS A 283 2.08 14.10 -5.93
CA LYS A 283 1.52 15.44 -6.18
C LYS A 283 1.80 15.95 -7.60
N GLU A 284 3.03 15.77 -8.08
CA GLU A 284 3.42 16.17 -9.44
C GLU A 284 2.65 15.39 -10.51
N LEU A 285 2.35 14.11 -10.27
CA LEU A 285 1.51 13.29 -11.15
C LEU A 285 0.05 13.78 -11.19
N GLY A 286 -0.39 14.55 -10.20
CA GLY A 286 -1.74 15.08 -10.15
C GLY A 286 -2.82 14.02 -9.97
N ILE A 287 -2.52 12.98 -9.19
CA ILE A 287 -3.47 11.90 -8.87
C ILE A 287 -4.73 12.50 -8.23
N ARG A 288 -5.91 12.20 -8.80
CA ARG A 288 -7.20 12.73 -8.35
C ARG A 288 -8.06 11.73 -7.58
N LEU A 289 -7.77 10.45 -7.74
CA LEU A 289 -8.42 9.36 -7.02
C LEU A 289 -7.34 8.36 -6.65
N LEU A 290 -7.25 7.99 -5.39
CA LEU A 290 -6.32 6.95 -4.94
C LEU A 290 -7.11 5.80 -4.31
N ARG A 291 -6.93 4.61 -4.88
CA ARG A 291 -7.55 3.38 -4.39
C ARG A 291 -6.60 2.64 -3.44
N TRP A 292 -7.13 2.11 -2.32
CA TRP A 292 -6.37 1.38 -1.31
C TRP A 292 -7.31 0.43 -0.53
N PRO A 293 -6.86 -0.67 0.10
CA PRO A 293 -5.49 -1.17 0.22
C PRO A 293 -5.04 -2.00 -0.98
N GLY A 294 -5.76 -1.99 -2.05
CA GLY A 294 -5.39 -2.59 -3.31
C GLY A 294 -6.51 -3.33 -4.02
N GLY A 295 -6.13 -4.29 -4.85
CA GLY A 295 -6.99 -5.22 -5.56
C GLY A 295 -7.15 -6.51 -4.77
N ASN A 296 -6.36 -7.54 -5.13
CA ASN A 296 -6.44 -8.84 -4.46
C ASN A 296 -6.04 -8.76 -2.98
N PHE A 297 -5.07 -7.92 -2.64
CA PHE A 297 -4.65 -7.73 -1.25
C PHE A 297 -5.79 -7.16 -0.37
N ALA A 298 -6.74 -6.42 -0.92
CA ALA A 298 -7.90 -5.95 -0.17
C ALA A 298 -8.67 -7.11 0.47
N GLY A 299 -8.70 -8.30 -0.17
CA GLY A 299 -9.29 -9.51 0.38
C GLY A 299 -8.57 -10.08 1.61
N GLU A 300 -7.34 -9.66 1.88
CA GLU A 300 -6.55 -10.09 3.03
C GLU A 300 -6.41 -9.00 4.10
N TYR A 301 -6.63 -7.74 3.75
CA TYR A 301 -6.39 -6.61 4.64
C TYR A 301 -7.38 -6.56 5.81
N ASN A 302 -6.85 -6.54 7.04
CA ASN A 302 -7.63 -6.34 8.24
C ASN A 302 -7.50 -4.89 8.73
N TRP A 303 -8.51 -4.07 8.43
CA TRP A 303 -8.50 -2.67 8.76
C TRP A 303 -8.45 -2.36 10.27
N LYS A 304 -8.98 -3.26 11.12
CA LYS A 304 -8.98 -3.10 12.57
C LYS A 304 -7.57 -3.18 13.16
N ASP A 305 -6.70 -3.99 12.57
CA ASP A 305 -5.29 -4.03 12.98
C ASP A 305 -4.59 -2.70 12.70
N GLY A 306 -4.97 -2.04 11.60
CA GLY A 306 -4.48 -0.70 11.26
C GLY A 306 -4.83 0.39 12.29
N LEU A 307 -5.86 0.18 13.13
CA LEU A 307 -6.25 1.14 14.18
C LEU A 307 -5.30 1.17 15.39
N LEU A 308 -4.38 0.23 15.47
CA LEU A 308 -3.38 0.15 16.54
C LEU A 308 -2.17 1.03 16.23
N PRO A 309 -1.40 1.41 17.28
CA PRO A 309 -0.06 1.95 17.07
C PRO A 309 0.78 1.02 16.19
N ARG A 310 1.60 1.57 15.30
CA ARG A 310 2.29 0.83 14.24
C ARG A 310 3.06 -0.39 14.73
N ASN A 311 3.77 -0.28 15.86
CA ASN A 311 4.53 -1.40 16.41
C ASN A 311 3.64 -2.51 16.97
N MET A 312 2.38 -2.21 17.27
CA MET A 312 1.41 -3.16 17.82
C MET A 312 0.52 -3.81 16.75
N ARG A 313 0.62 -3.40 15.48
CA ARG A 313 -0.18 -3.97 14.38
C ARG A 313 0.30 -5.39 14.10
N ALA A 314 -0.61 -6.36 14.08
CA ALA A 314 -0.29 -7.75 13.81
C ALA A 314 0.26 -7.93 12.39
N PRO A 315 1.38 -8.65 12.20
CA PRO A 315 1.80 -9.07 10.88
C PRO A 315 0.75 -9.98 10.25
N LEU A 316 0.49 -9.78 8.98
CA LEU A 316 -0.40 -10.59 8.18
C LEU A 316 0.41 -11.34 7.13
N GLN A 317 0.41 -12.67 7.19
CA GLN A 317 1.00 -13.47 6.13
C GLN A 317 0.07 -13.53 4.94
N SER A 318 0.52 -13.04 3.79
CA SER A 318 -0.21 -13.15 2.55
C SER A 318 0.03 -14.52 1.92
N TYR A 319 -0.99 -15.35 1.83
CA TYR A 319 -0.89 -16.67 1.19
C TYR A 319 -0.90 -16.58 -0.34
N LEU A 320 -1.58 -15.58 -0.87
CA LEU A 320 -1.68 -15.39 -2.31
C LEU A 320 -0.44 -14.72 -2.90
N TRP A 321 0.34 -14.03 -2.06
CA TRP A 321 1.39 -13.12 -2.52
C TRP A 321 2.71 -13.25 -1.77
N LEU A 322 3.04 -14.45 -1.31
CA LEU A 322 4.31 -14.75 -0.62
C LEU A 322 5.53 -14.19 -1.34
N GLU A 323 5.52 -14.22 -2.67
CA GLU A 323 6.61 -13.70 -3.51
C GLU A 323 6.57 -12.18 -3.70
N THR A 324 5.47 -11.52 -3.33
CA THR A 324 5.25 -10.10 -3.62
C THR A 324 5.70 -9.16 -2.52
N GLN A 325 6.12 -9.71 -1.38
CA GLN A 325 6.69 -8.98 -0.25
C GLN A 325 8.07 -9.56 0.14
N PRO A 326 9.07 -9.43 -0.73
CA PRO A 326 10.35 -10.16 -0.57
C PRO A 326 11.13 -9.72 0.68
N HIS A 327 10.95 -8.48 1.15
CA HIS A 327 11.66 -7.96 2.32
C HIS A 327 11.10 -8.44 3.66
N THR A 328 9.93 -9.04 3.65
CA THR A 328 9.22 -9.49 4.84
C THR A 328 8.81 -10.95 4.76
N ASP A 329 9.35 -11.69 3.79
CA ASP A 329 9.04 -13.10 3.54
C ASP A 329 7.52 -13.37 3.40
N GLY A 330 6.85 -12.46 2.70
CA GLY A 330 5.41 -12.53 2.45
C GLY A 330 4.52 -11.95 3.56
N TYR A 331 5.10 -11.31 4.58
CA TYR A 331 4.31 -10.67 5.64
C TYR A 331 4.07 -9.19 5.35
N ASP A 332 2.84 -8.74 5.55
CA ASP A 332 2.48 -7.34 5.65
C ASP A 332 2.43 -6.89 7.11
N PHE A 333 3.02 -5.74 7.41
CA PHE A 333 3.07 -5.19 8.77
C PHE A 333 2.03 -4.11 9.02
N HIS A 334 1.08 -3.92 8.11
CA HIS A 334 0.08 -2.85 8.18
C HIS A 334 0.74 -1.47 8.33
N GLU A 335 1.78 -1.19 7.54
CA GLU A 335 2.52 0.08 7.65
C GLU A 335 1.65 1.31 7.34
N ILE A 336 0.62 1.14 6.52
CA ILE A 336 -0.38 2.17 6.21
C ILE A 336 -1.71 1.74 6.81
N SER A 337 -2.29 2.58 7.65
CA SER A 337 -3.64 2.44 8.21
C SER A 337 -4.66 3.22 7.38
N THR A 338 -5.94 3.10 7.75
CA THR A 338 -7.00 3.95 7.19
C THR A 338 -6.71 5.43 7.40
N ASP A 339 -6.27 5.82 8.61
CA ASP A 339 -5.97 7.20 8.95
C ASP A 339 -4.76 7.73 8.16
N ASP A 340 -3.70 6.92 8.05
CA ASP A 340 -2.50 7.26 7.26
C ASP A 340 -2.87 7.43 5.78
N PHE A 341 -3.74 6.57 5.24
CA PHE A 341 -4.19 6.63 3.86
C PHE A 341 -5.04 7.88 3.58
N VAL A 342 -5.99 8.21 4.45
CA VAL A 342 -6.81 9.41 4.31
C VAL A 342 -5.95 10.66 4.41
N ALA A 343 -4.98 10.69 5.35
CA ALA A 343 -4.01 11.78 5.44
C ALA A 343 -3.18 11.94 4.16
N LEU A 344 -2.73 10.83 3.56
CA LEU A 344 -2.04 10.83 2.26
C LEU A 344 -2.92 11.43 1.16
N CYS A 345 -4.17 10.99 1.04
CA CYS A 345 -5.09 11.51 0.03
C CYS A 345 -5.29 13.03 0.16
N ARG A 346 -5.51 13.51 1.40
CA ARG A 346 -5.61 14.95 1.69
C ARG A 346 -4.33 15.69 1.30
N GLU A 347 -3.17 15.12 1.61
CA GLU A 347 -1.86 15.71 1.32
C GLU A 347 -1.58 15.84 -0.19
N ILE A 348 -2.01 14.87 -1.00
CA ILE A 348 -1.81 14.89 -2.47
C ILE A 348 -2.97 15.54 -3.24
N GLY A 349 -4.09 15.85 -2.58
CA GLY A 349 -5.30 16.40 -3.21
C GLY A 349 -6.09 15.37 -4.02
N ALA A 350 -6.11 14.11 -3.56
CA ALA A 350 -6.86 13.02 -4.16
C ALA A 350 -8.07 12.63 -3.32
N GLU A 351 -9.12 12.12 -3.97
CA GLU A 351 -10.25 11.47 -3.30
C GLU A 351 -9.86 10.06 -2.86
N PRO A 352 -10.14 9.67 -1.60
CA PRO A 352 -9.87 8.31 -1.13
C PRO A 352 -10.90 7.33 -1.67
N PHE A 353 -10.42 6.22 -2.25
CA PHE A 353 -11.24 5.09 -2.64
C PHE A 353 -10.83 3.84 -1.84
N ILE A 354 -11.57 3.53 -0.79
CA ILE A 354 -11.29 2.38 0.07
C ILE A 354 -11.98 1.14 -0.50
N THR A 355 -11.19 0.09 -0.77
CA THR A 355 -11.71 -1.21 -1.21
C THR A 355 -11.97 -2.08 0.03
N LEU A 356 -13.22 -2.42 0.27
CA LEU A 356 -13.61 -3.30 1.37
C LEU A 356 -13.10 -4.73 1.13
N ASN A 357 -12.91 -5.47 2.21
CA ASN A 357 -12.50 -6.88 2.15
C ASN A 357 -13.73 -7.79 2.05
N PRO A 358 -14.10 -8.30 0.86
CA PRO A 358 -15.25 -9.18 0.69
C PRO A 358 -14.93 -10.66 0.93
N THR A 359 -13.66 -11.00 1.11
CA THR A 359 -13.20 -12.38 1.18
C THR A 359 -13.33 -12.94 2.59
N TRP A 360 -12.88 -12.16 3.58
CA TRP A 360 -12.79 -12.62 4.96
C TRP A 360 -13.57 -11.76 5.96
N ASN A 361 -13.90 -10.52 5.61
CA ASN A 361 -14.76 -9.69 6.44
C ASN A 361 -16.22 -10.10 6.30
N THR A 362 -16.92 -10.05 7.42
CA THR A 362 -18.39 -10.12 7.36
C THR A 362 -18.98 -8.82 6.83
N PRO A 363 -20.24 -8.82 6.38
CA PRO A 363 -20.93 -7.58 6.03
C PRO A 363 -20.93 -6.56 7.18
N GLU A 364 -21.04 -7.03 8.43
CA GLU A 364 -21.00 -6.20 9.63
C GLU A 364 -19.65 -5.54 9.83
N GLU A 365 -18.54 -6.25 9.60
CA GLU A 365 -17.19 -5.69 9.69
C GLU A 365 -16.94 -4.65 8.58
N SER A 366 -17.47 -4.88 7.41
CA SER A 366 -17.44 -3.90 6.31
C SER A 366 -18.25 -2.66 6.65
N ALA A 367 -19.46 -2.82 7.23
CA ALA A 367 -20.27 -1.71 7.70
C ALA A 367 -19.57 -0.93 8.83
N GLN A 368 -18.87 -1.61 9.74
CA GLN A 368 -18.07 -0.99 10.79
C GLN A 368 -16.90 -0.15 10.22
N TRP A 369 -16.30 -0.58 9.12
CA TRP A 369 -15.27 0.23 8.47
C TRP A 369 -15.85 1.50 7.83
N VAL A 370 -17.03 1.38 7.19
CA VAL A 370 -17.77 2.54 6.68
C VAL A 370 -18.18 3.48 7.83
N GLU A 371 -18.62 2.92 8.96
CA GLU A 371 -18.91 3.68 10.18
C GLU A 371 -17.69 4.44 10.69
N TYR A 372 -16.52 3.77 10.75
CA TYR A 372 -15.26 4.40 11.15
C TYR A 372 -14.93 5.61 10.29
N CYS A 373 -15.12 5.52 8.99
CA CYS A 373 -14.77 6.60 8.06
C CYS A 373 -15.78 7.76 8.07
N ASN A 374 -17.09 7.49 8.29
CA ASN A 374 -18.14 8.45 7.94
C ASN A 374 -19.06 8.87 9.11
N TRP A 375 -19.01 8.21 10.27
CA TRP A 375 -19.90 8.53 11.37
C TRP A 375 -19.26 9.43 12.40
N ASP A 376 -20.09 10.18 13.13
CA ASP A 376 -19.64 11.01 14.23
C ASP A 376 -19.23 10.19 15.48
N GLY A 377 -18.74 10.86 16.53
CA GLY A 377 -18.29 10.23 17.77
C GLY A 377 -19.36 9.54 18.60
N ASN A 378 -20.63 9.49 18.15
CA ASN A 378 -21.73 8.86 18.89
C ASN A 378 -21.78 7.34 18.66
N THR A 379 -21.13 6.83 17.64
CA THR A 379 -21.04 5.39 17.35
C THR A 379 -19.76 4.78 17.92
N VAL A 380 -19.66 3.45 17.91
CA VAL A 380 -18.50 2.72 18.45
C VAL A 380 -17.24 3.08 17.66
N TYR A 381 -17.30 2.99 16.33
CA TYR A 381 -16.13 3.21 15.49
C TYR A 381 -15.90 4.69 15.15
N GLY A 382 -16.92 5.54 15.13
CA GLY A 382 -16.76 6.97 15.09
C GLY A 382 -16.01 7.50 16.31
N ARG A 383 -16.33 6.96 17.51
CA ARG A 383 -15.58 7.25 18.75
C ARG A 383 -14.14 6.76 18.67
N ARG A 384 -13.92 5.55 18.16
CA ARG A 384 -12.58 5.00 17.98
C ARG A 384 -11.72 5.86 17.06
N ARG A 385 -12.31 6.39 15.97
CA ARG A 385 -11.62 7.35 15.10
C ARG A 385 -11.24 8.62 15.87
N ALA A 386 -12.16 9.17 16.66
CA ALA A 386 -11.90 10.35 17.47
C ALA A 386 -10.77 10.11 18.49
N GLU A 387 -10.74 8.94 19.15
CA GLU A 387 -9.67 8.53 20.06
C GLU A 387 -8.31 8.42 19.34
N ASN A 388 -8.31 8.03 18.06
CA ASN A 388 -7.12 8.01 17.21
C ASN A 388 -6.70 9.42 16.73
N GLY A 389 -7.37 10.49 17.19
CA GLY A 389 -7.02 11.88 16.86
C GLY A 389 -7.78 12.49 15.69
N HIS A 390 -8.79 11.80 15.16
CA HIS A 390 -9.58 12.22 14.00
C HIS A 390 -11.07 12.35 14.37
N PRO A 391 -11.48 13.42 15.11
CA PRO A 391 -12.85 13.56 15.58
C PRO A 391 -13.88 13.75 14.46
N GLU A 392 -13.47 14.35 13.36
CA GLU A 392 -14.32 14.60 12.19
C GLU A 392 -14.28 13.41 11.21
N PRO A 393 -15.41 13.09 10.55
CA PRO A 393 -15.47 12.08 9.50
C PRO A 393 -14.57 12.33 8.29
#